data_90e8276f61e8ae36de7777b8dede1b60
#
_entry.id   90e8276f61e8ae36de7777b8dede1b60
#
_cell.length_a   1.000
_cell.length_b   1.000
_cell.length_c   1.000
_cell.angle_alpha   90.00
_cell.angle_beta   90.00
_cell.angle_gamma   90.00
#
_symmetry.space_group_name_H-M   'P 1'
#
loop_
_entity.id
_entity.type
_entity.pdbx_description
1 polymer ?
#
loop_
_entity_poly.entity_id
_entity_poly.type
_entity_poly.pdbx_seq_one_letter_code
_entity_poly.pdbx_strand_id
1 'polypeptide(L)'
;MVSSAAHAQAPAVGIDFDNLSGERGYSGFRAYGQSKLANVLMANELNKYLPEGSTANSVHPGVIATNLGRHMQGPMTWALGLFMAPFMITVPQGAATSCYVATHPDVEGVPGKYFSNCKQVRSSRQSQDAQLAERLWAKSRELVGLS
;
A
#
# COMPACT_ATOMS: atom_id res chain seq x y z
N MET A 1 5.49 5.52 -1.83
CA MET A 1 5.23 4.07 -2.09
C MET A 1 3.76 3.84 -2.43
N VAL A 2 3.45 2.99 -3.43
CA VAL A 2 2.07 2.77 -3.89
C VAL A 2 1.38 1.69 -3.04
N SER A 3 0.47 2.10 -2.20
CA SER A 3 -0.38 1.24 -1.37
C SER A 3 -1.81 1.13 -1.95
N SER A 4 -2.78 0.78 -1.15
CA SER A 4 -4.20 0.67 -1.50
C SER A 4 -5.05 0.80 -0.23
N ALA A 5 -6.33 1.14 -0.35
CA ALA A 5 -7.30 1.02 0.73
C ALA A 5 -7.38 -0.42 1.28
N ALA A 6 -6.99 -1.41 0.48
CA ALA A 6 -6.90 -2.81 0.90
C ALA A 6 -5.91 -3.07 2.05
N HIS A 7 -4.99 -2.13 2.37
CA HIS A 7 -4.10 -2.28 3.53
C HIS A 7 -4.86 -2.42 4.86
N ALA A 8 -6.07 -1.89 4.95
CA ALA A 8 -6.93 -2.05 6.12
C ALA A 8 -7.52 -3.47 6.27
N GLN A 9 -7.36 -4.30 5.24
CA GLN A 9 -7.87 -5.69 5.19
C GLN A 9 -6.74 -6.71 5.31
N ALA A 10 -5.56 -6.27 5.75
CA ALA A 10 -4.47 -7.17 6.11
C ALA A 10 -4.90 -8.13 7.24
N PRO A 11 -4.22 -9.28 7.42
CA PRO A 11 -4.47 -10.18 8.54
C PRO A 11 -4.46 -9.46 9.89
N ALA A 12 -5.15 -10.00 10.90
CA ALA A 12 -5.18 -9.40 12.23
C ALA A 12 -3.78 -9.20 12.85
N VAL A 13 -2.84 -10.08 12.51
CA VAL A 13 -1.42 -9.98 12.90
C VAL A 13 -0.64 -8.92 12.13
N GLY A 14 -1.26 -8.26 11.16
CA GLY A 14 -0.61 -7.30 10.26
C GLY A 14 0.21 -8.00 9.17
N ILE A 15 1.45 -8.30 9.45
CA ILE A 15 2.36 -9.06 8.58
C ILE A 15 2.55 -10.45 9.16
N ASP A 16 2.17 -11.47 8.40
CA ASP A 16 2.39 -12.88 8.76
C ASP A 16 3.81 -13.30 8.34
N PHE A 17 4.77 -13.03 9.22
CA PHE A 17 6.19 -13.34 8.99
C PHE A 17 6.48 -14.81 8.85
N ASP A 18 5.62 -15.67 9.43
CA ASP A 18 5.81 -17.13 9.42
C ASP A 18 5.26 -17.77 8.13
N ASN A 19 4.58 -16.99 7.28
CA ASN A 19 3.97 -17.47 6.05
C ASN A 19 4.11 -16.47 4.87
N LEU A 20 5.26 -15.83 4.75
CA LEU A 20 5.51 -14.89 3.65
C LEU A 20 5.47 -15.56 2.28
N SER A 21 5.85 -16.83 2.19
CA SER A 21 5.80 -17.64 0.97
C SER A 21 4.37 -18.11 0.61
N GLY A 22 3.44 -18.12 1.57
CA GLY A 22 2.09 -18.62 1.37
C GLY A 22 1.95 -20.15 1.47
N GLU A 23 3.02 -20.88 1.84
CA GLU A 23 3.02 -22.35 1.91
C GLU A 23 2.10 -22.91 3.00
N ARG A 24 1.87 -22.15 4.07
CA ARG A 24 0.97 -22.51 5.18
C ARG A 24 -0.48 -22.09 4.96
N GLY A 25 -0.86 -21.91 3.67
CA GLY A 25 -2.18 -21.45 3.26
C GLY A 25 -2.12 -20.07 2.61
N TYR A 26 -2.78 -19.94 1.47
CA TYR A 26 -2.79 -18.73 0.66
C TYR A 26 -4.22 -18.23 0.45
N SER A 27 -4.41 -16.96 0.70
CA SER A 27 -5.62 -16.22 0.31
C SER A 27 -5.20 -14.95 -0.43
N GLY A 28 -5.49 -14.88 -1.72
CA GLY A 28 -5.08 -13.76 -2.58
C GLY A 28 -5.50 -12.39 -2.04
N PHE A 29 -6.69 -12.30 -1.46
CA PHE A 29 -7.20 -11.07 -0.88
C PHE A 29 -6.41 -10.64 0.38
N ARG A 30 -6.13 -11.59 1.28
CA ARG A 30 -5.32 -11.33 2.48
C ARG A 30 -3.88 -10.99 2.12
N ALA A 31 -3.28 -11.76 1.19
CA ALA A 31 -1.93 -11.51 0.71
C ALA A 31 -1.79 -10.13 0.06
N TYR A 32 -2.78 -9.73 -0.74
CA TYR A 32 -2.84 -8.39 -1.31
C TYR A 32 -2.94 -7.31 -0.22
N GLY A 33 -3.87 -7.46 0.73
CA GLY A 33 -4.00 -6.53 1.86
C GLY A 33 -2.72 -6.40 2.66
N GLN A 34 -2.08 -7.53 2.99
CA GLN A 34 -0.78 -7.59 3.66
C GLN A 34 0.32 -6.87 2.87
N SER A 35 0.41 -7.10 1.57
CA SER A 35 1.40 -6.43 0.72
C SER A 35 1.22 -4.92 0.69
N LYS A 36 -0.03 -4.44 0.72
CA LYS A 36 -0.35 -3.01 0.75
C LYS A 36 -0.14 -2.38 2.13
N LEU A 37 -0.35 -3.14 3.20
CA LEU A 37 0.05 -2.76 4.56
C LEU A 37 1.58 -2.64 4.65
N ALA A 38 2.31 -3.62 4.12
CA ALA A 38 3.77 -3.59 4.07
C ALA A 38 4.29 -2.31 3.41
N ASN A 39 3.68 -1.87 2.30
CA ASN A 39 4.08 -0.63 1.62
C ASN A 39 3.88 0.63 2.50
N VAL A 40 2.84 0.68 3.35
CA VAL A 40 2.66 1.80 4.28
C VAL A 40 3.71 1.75 5.40
N LEU A 41 3.90 0.59 6.01
CA LEU A 41 4.90 0.39 7.07
C LEU A 41 6.32 0.70 6.59
N MET A 42 6.68 0.23 5.39
CA MET A 42 7.98 0.51 4.78
C MET A 42 8.18 1.99 4.47
N ALA A 43 7.15 2.71 4.01
CA ALA A 43 7.24 4.15 3.82
C ALA A 43 7.49 4.88 5.14
N ASN A 44 6.82 4.45 6.22
CA ASN A 44 6.99 5.04 7.53
C ASN A 44 8.42 4.80 8.07
N GLU A 45 8.90 3.57 8.00
CA GLU A 45 10.22 3.18 8.51
C GLU A 45 11.36 3.81 7.72
N LEU A 46 11.22 3.87 6.39
CA LEU A 46 12.24 4.41 5.48
C LEU A 46 12.66 5.84 5.85
N ASN A 47 11.74 6.65 6.43
CA ASN A 47 12.06 8.02 6.83
C ASN A 47 13.18 8.12 7.88
N LYS A 48 13.47 7.05 8.62
CA LYS A 48 14.57 7.00 9.58
C LYS A 48 15.95 6.94 8.91
N TYR A 49 16.00 6.57 7.66
CA TYR A 49 17.23 6.29 6.92
C TYR A 49 17.45 7.23 5.73
N LEU A 50 16.46 8.07 5.42
CA LEU A 50 16.59 9.03 4.32
C LEU A 50 17.49 10.19 4.71
N PRO A 51 18.24 10.77 3.75
CA PRO A 51 19.00 11.98 3.97
C PRO A 51 18.06 13.16 4.31
N GLU A 52 18.63 14.17 4.97
CA GLU A 52 17.92 15.41 5.31
C GLU A 52 17.26 16.03 4.06
N GLY A 53 16.05 16.53 4.23
CA GLY A 53 15.24 17.10 3.14
C GLY A 53 14.50 16.07 2.30
N SER A 54 14.74 14.76 2.49
CA SER A 54 14.01 13.70 1.78
C SER A 54 12.91 13.10 2.66
N THR A 55 11.77 12.76 2.03
CA THR A 55 10.65 12.12 2.74
C THR A 55 10.10 10.93 1.96
N ALA A 56 9.56 9.96 2.68
CA ALA A 56 8.83 8.83 2.12
C ALA A 56 7.39 8.84 2.61
N ASN A 57 6.48 8.73 1.67
CA ASN A 57 5.03 8.69 1.90
C ASN A 57 4.40 7.51 1.16
N SER A 58 3.19 7.15 1.55
CA SER A 58 2.41 6.12 0.88
C SER A 58 1.14 6.70 0.26
N VAL A 59 0.74 6.15 -0.90
CA VAL A 59 -0.40 6.65 -1.67
C VAL A 59 -1.38 5.54 -2.02
N HIS A 60 -2.67 5.86 -2.00
CA HIS A 60 -3.71 5.08 -2.64
C HIS A 60 -4.13 5.81 -3.92
N PRO A 61 -3.89 5.22 -5.09
CA PRO A 61 -4.22 5.87 -6.36
C PRO A 61 -5.72 5.84 -6.69
N GLY A 62 -6.55 5.15 -5.90
CA GLY A 62 -7.95 4.88 -6.22
C GLY A 62 -8.13 3.53 -6.94
N VAL A 63 -9.38 3.24 -7.32
CA VAL A 63 -9.72 2.06 -8.14
C VAL A 63 -9.70 2.49 -9.59
N ILE A 64 -8.59 2.21 -10.27
CA ILE A 64 -8.37 2.65 -11.65
C ILE A 64 -8.95 1.60 -12.60
N ALA A 65 -9.68 2.05 -13.63
CA ALA A 65 -10.13 1.23 -14.73
C ALA A 65 -8.93 0.78 -15.59
N THR A 66 -8.19 -0.22 -15.10
CA THR A 66 -7.06 -0.82 -15.81
C THR A 66 -7.38 -2.25 -16.20
N ASN A 67 -6.54 -2.83 -17.04
CA ASN A 67 -6.62 -4.25 -17.41
C ASN A 67 -6.28 -5.22 -16.25
N LEU A 68 -6.36 -4.77 -14.98
CA LEU A 68 -6.06 -5.60 -13.81
C LEU A 68 -6.99 -6.84 -13.74
N GLY A 69 -8.23 -6.71 -14.22
CA GLY A 69 -9.18 -7.81 -14.32
C GLY A 69 -8.91 -8.81 -15.45
N ARG A 70 -7.89 -8.60 -16.29
CA ARG A 70 -7.61 -9.47 -17.45
C ARG A 70 -7.38 -10.94 -17.08
N HIS A 71 -6.83 -11.19 -15.92
CA HIS A 71 -6.53 -12.53 -15.42
C HIS A 71 -7.60 -13.10 -14.48
N MET A 72 -8.64 -12.34 -14.19
CA MET A 72 -9.75 -12.75 -13.33
C MET A 72 -10.91 -13.21 -14.23
N GLN A 73 -11.04 -14.51 -14.43
CA GLN A 73 -12.11 -15.10 -15.23
C GLN A 73 -13.19 -15.70 -14.34
N GLY A 74 -14.45 -15.46 -14.69
CA GLY A 74 -15.61 -16.08 -14.03
C GLY A 74 -16.77 -15.10 -13.78
N PRO A 75 -18.00 -15.65 -13.58
CA PRO A 75 -19.20 -14.82 -13.38
C PRO A 75 -19.12 -13.92 -12.14
N MET A 76 -18.43 -14.36 -11.10
CA MET A 76 -18.21 -13.60 -9.86
C MET A 76 -17.37 -12.32 -10.12
N THR A 77 -16.38 -12.40 -11.01
CA THR A 77 -15.57 -11.23 -11.38
C THR A 77 -16.33 -10.23 -12.22
N TRP A 78 -17.24 -10.70 -13.05
CA TRP A 78 -18.14 -9.85 -13.83
C TRP A 78 -19.07 -9.05 -12.92
N ALA A 79 -19.68 -9.72 -11.92
CA ALA A 79 -20.53 -9.08 -10.93
C ALA A 79 -19.75 -8.08 -10.08
N LEU A 80 -18.54 -8.42 -9.65
CA LEU A 80 -17.66 -7.50 -8.90
C LEU A 80 -17.25 -6.30 -9.76
N GLY A 81 -16.93 -6.50 -11.04
CA GLY A 81 -16.60 -5.42 -11.97
C GLY A 81 -17.76 -4.44 -12.16
N LEU A 82 -18.99 -4.95 -12.32
CA LEU A 82 -20.19 -4.13 -12.43
C LEU A 82 -20.47 -3.33 -11.15
N PHE A 83 -20.27 -3.95 -9.98
CA PHE A 83 -20.43 -3.29 -8.69
C PHE A 83 -19.36 -2.21 -8.46
N MET A 84 -18.13 -2.43 -8.91
CA MET A 84 -17.03 -1.49 -8.76
C MET A 84 -17.00 -0.38 -9.82
N ALA A 85 -17.73 -0.57 -10.94
CA ALA A 85 -17.74 0.39 -12.05
C ALA A 85 -18.00 1.85 -11.65
N PRO A 86 -18.97 2.17 -10.77
CA PRO A 86 -19.21 3.56 -10.35
C PRO A 86 -18.08 4.17 -9.52
N PHE A 87 -17.19 3.34 -8.96
CA PHE A 87 -16.03 3.78 -8.18
C PHE A 87 -14.74 3.82 -8.97
N MET A 88 -14.78 3.40 -10.24
CA MET A 88 -13.61 3.43 -11.11
C MET A 88 -13.29 4.85 -11.54
N ILE A 89 -12.01 5.20 -11.41
CA ILE A 89 -11.46 6.46 -11.86
C ILE A 89 -10.62 6.25 -13.13
N THR A 90 -10.43 7.33 -13.89
CA THR A 90 -9.56 7.32 -15.08
C THR A 90 -8.08 7.18 -14.69
N VAL A 91 -7.24 6.77 -15.63
CA VAL A 91 -5.78 6.67 -15.41
C VAL A 91 -5.17 8.01 -14.95
N PRO A 92 -5.48 9.17 -15.58
CA PRO A 92 -5.01 10.47 -15.09
C PRO A 92 -5.45 10.79 -13.67
N GLN A 93 -6.68 10.49 -13.30
CA GLN A 93 -7.16 10.68 -11.93
C GLN A 93 -6.42 9.77 -10.93
N GLY A 94 -6.11 8.53 -11.33
CA GLY A 94 -5.31 7.61 -10.52
C GLY A 94 -3.87 8.07 -10.32
N ALA A 95 -3.28 8.70 -11.34
CA ALA A 95 -1.93 9.26 -11.25
C ALA A 95 -1.88 10.55 -10.40
N ALA A 96 -2.97 11.29 -10.31
CA ALA A 96 -3.02 12.61 -9.66
C ALA A 96 -2.49 12.61 -8.23
N THR A 97 -2.88 11.61 -7.40
CA THR A 97 -2.39 11.52 -6.00
C THR A 97 -0.87 11.26 -5.96
N SER A 98 -0.34 10.45 -6.88
CA SER A 98 1.10 10.19 -6.94
C SER A 98 1.87 11.43 -7.35
N CYS A 99 1.37 12.16 -8.36
CA CYS A 99 1.95 13.44 -8.78
C CYS A 99 1.89 14.47 -7.65
N TYR A 100 0.73 14.60 -7.00
CA TYR A 100 0.56 15.51 -5.87
C TYR A 100 1.61 15.26 -4.77
N VAL A 101 1.77 14.00 -4.36
CA VAL A 101 2.75 13.65 -3.30
C VAL A 101 4.20 13.87 -3.74
N ALA A 102 4.47 13.77 -5.04
CA ALA A 102 5.82 13.96 -5.57
C ALA A 102 6.22 15.42 -5.78
N THR A 103 5.26 16.33 -6.01
CA THR A 103 5.57 17.67 -6.54
C THR A 103 4.86 18.82 -5.83
N HIS A 104 3.84 18.55 -5.00
CA HIS A 104 3.06 19.65 -4.41
C HIS A 104 3.76 20.25 -3.19
N PRO A 105 3.86 21.59 -3.09
CA PRO A 105 4.55 22.25 -1.95
C PRO A 105 4.02 21.86 -0.57
N ASP A 106 2.72 21.60 -0.44
CA ASP A 106 2.10 21.20 0.85
C ASP A 106 2.62 19.85 1.37
N VAL A 107 3.33 19.08 0.56
CA VAL A 107 3.89 17.77 0.93
C VAL A 107 5.40 17.87 1.18
N GLU A 108 6.01 19.01 0.91
CA GLU A 108 7.43 19.25 1.17
C GLU A 108 7.71 19.11 2.67
N GLY A 109 8.71 18.30 3.01
CA GLY A 109 9.09 18.05 4.40
C GLY A 109 8.05 17.25 5.23
N VAL A 110 7.04 16.67 4.62
CA VAL A 110 6.00 15.87 5.31
C VAL A 110 6.31 14.38 5.20
N PRO A 111 6.84 13.71 6.26
CA PRO A 111 7.21 12.30 6.23
C PRO A 111 6.09 11.38 6.73
N GLY A 112 6.08 10.14 6.26
CA GLY A 112 5.34 9.03 6.87
C GLY A 112 3.82 9.18 6.82
N LYS A 113 3.29 9.88 5.80
CA LYS A 113 1.85 10.07 5.65
C LYS A 113 1.27 9.17 4.56
N TYR A 114 -0.04 8.94 4.70
CA TYR A 114 -0.82 8.21 3.72
C TYR A 114 -1.76 9.17 2.99
N PHE A 115 -1.72 9.14 1.65
CA PHE A 115 -2.48 10.05 0.80
C PHE A 115 -3.48 9.30 -0.08
N SER A 116 -4.65 9.89 -0.24
CA SER A 116 -5.70 9.46 -1.17
C SER A 116 -6.44 10.68 -1.69
N ASN A 117 -6.78 10.69 -2.97
CA ASN A 117 -7.48 11.81 -3.63
C ASN A 117 -6.78 13.17 -3.38
N CYS A 118 -5.46 13.21 -3.51
CA CYS A 118 -4.62 14.38 -3.28
C CYS A 118 -4.78 15.01 -1.87
N LYS A 119 -5.11 14.19 -0.86
CA LYS A 119 -5.27 14.61 0.53
C LYS A 119 -4.58 13.64 1.46
N GLN A 120 -4.00 14.15 2.54
CA GLN A 120 -3.58 13.30 3.64
C GLN A 120 -4.82 12.71 4.32
N VAL A 121 -4.83 11.38 4.50
CA VAL A 121 -5.90 10.66 5.18
C VAL A 121 -5.30 9.71 6.22
N ARG A 122 -6.13 9.31 7.18
CA ARG A 122 -5.70 8.34 8.20
C ARG A 122 -5.57 6.94 7.59
N SER A 123 -4.42 6.32 7.77
CA SER A 123 -4.22 4.90 7.45
C SER A 123 -4.74 3.98 8.57
N SER A 124 -4.73 2.66 8.35
CA SER A 124 -5.20 1.69 9.34
C SER A 124 -4.38 1.73 10.64
N ARG A 125 -4.95 1.24 11.74
CA ARG A 125 -4.23 1.17 13.03
C ARG A 125 -2.94 0.36 12.92
N GLN A 126 -2.96 -0.76 12.21
CA GLN A 126 -1.78 -1.62 12.03
C GLN A 126 -0.65 -0.93 11.26
N SER A 127 -0.98 -0.05 10.31
CA SER A 127 0.03 0.70 9.54
C SER A 127 0.74 1.80 10.35
N GLN A 128 0.27 2.08 11.55
CA GLN A 128 0.84 3.04 12.49
C GLN A 128 1.66 2.36 13.60
N ASP A 129 1.79 1.04 13.54
CA ASP A 129 2.56 0.25 14.49
C ASP A 129 4.05 0.32 14.15
N ALA A 130 4.79 1.08 14.95
CA ALA A 130 6.22 1.30 14.76
C ALA A 130 7.05 0.01 14.94
N GLN A 131 6.65 -0.87 15.86
CA GLN A 131 7.37 -2.14 16.09
C GLN A 131 7.17 -3.08 14.90
N LEU A 132 5.96 -3.10 14.34
CA LEU A 132 5.67 -3.88 13.14
C LEU A 132 6.46 -3.35 11.93
N ALA A 133 6.59 -2.02 11.80
CA ALA A 133 7.37 -1.39 10.73
C ALA A 133 8.86 -1.74 10.83
N GLU A 134 9.45 -1.62 12.02
CA GLU A 134 10.84 -1.97 12.29
C GLU A 134 11.11 -3.46 12.03
N ARG A 135 10.24 -4.35 12.51
CA ARG A 135 10.36 -5.79 12.26
C ARG A 135 10.29 -6.12 10.76
N LEU A 136 9.38 -5.47 10.04
CA LEU A 136 9.26 -5.65 8.60
C LEU A 136 10.51 -5.15 7.87
N TRP A 137 11.06 -4.02 8.27
CA TRP A 137 12.29 -3.47 7.72
C TRP A 137 13.47 -4.43 7.92
N ALA A 138 13.69 -4.92 9.14
CA ALA A 138 14.74 -5.88 9.45
C ALA A 138 14.59 -7.17 8.64
N LYS A 139 13.37 -7.73 8.57
CA LYS A 139 13.11 -8.94 7.77
C LYS A 139 13.30 -8.71 6.27
N SER A 140 12.94 -7.55 5.77
CA SER A 140 13.15 -7.22 4.35
C SER A 140 14.63 -7.12 4.01
N ARG A 141 15.45 -6.51 4.88
CA ARG A 141 16.92 -6.47 4.71
C ARG A 141 17.53 -7.86 4.70
N GLU A 142 17.14 -8.71 5.66
CA GLU A 142 17.56 -10.10 5.72
C GLU A 142 17.26 -10.85 4.40
N LEU A 143 16.04 -10.72 3.88
CA LEU A 143 15.61 -11.41 2.66
C LEU A 143 16.38 -10.99 1.39
N VAL A 144 16.91 -9.77 1.37
CA VAL A 144 17.72 -9.26 0.24
C VAL A 144 19.22 -9.29 0.53
N GLY A 145 19.66 -9.89 1.63
CA GLY A 145 21.07 -10.03 1.99
C GLY A 145 21.74 -8.73 2.44
N LEU A 146 20.99 -7.75 2.91
CA LEU A 146 21.49 -6.52 3.51
C LEU A 146 21.50 -6.70 5.03
N SER A 147 22.61 -7.10 5.57
CA SER A 147 22.85 -7.14 7.04
C SER A 147 23.17 -5.76 7.59
#